data_7fc622d069ee78a5430563ad3259b944
#
_entry.id   7fc622d069ee78a5430563ad3259b944
#
_cell.length_a   1.000
_cell.length_b   1.000
_cell.length_c   1.000
_cell.angle_alpha   90.00
_cell.angle_beta   90.00
_cell.angle_gamma   90.00
#
_symmetry.space_group_name_H-M   'P 1'
#
loop_
_entity.id
_entity.type
_entity.pdbx_description
1 polymer ?
#
loop_
_entity_poly.entity_id
_entity_poly.type
_entity_poly.pdbx_seq_one_letter_code
_entity_poly.pdbx_strand_id
1 'polypeptide(L)'
;MRDYLLEQGVWEREIDEVLGNFESDATEDDLVIVAIFDSVYDLGSYYIDNVIETLNYHIDAVLDYSELGRHIAENDDEYLLLDSGRIIEFEL
;
A
#
# COMPACT_ATOMS: atom_id res chain seq x y z
N MET A 1 14.67 9.07 10.42
CA MET A 1 13.56 8.25 9.89
C MET A 1 12.36 9.10 9.46
N ARG A 2 11.92 10.05 10.29
CA ARG A 2 10.81 10.94 9.96
C ARG A 2 11.03 11.69 8.64
N ASP A 3 12.19 12.31 8.47
CA ASP A 3 12.50 13.07 7.25
C ASP A 3 12.52 12.18 6.02
N TYR A 4 13.03 10.96 6.15
CA TYR A 4 13.01 9.98 5.07
C TYR A 4 11.58 9.67 4.63
N LEU A 5 10.67 9.39 5.59
CA LEU A 5 9.29 9.08 5.28
C LEU A 5 8.57 10.26 4.60
N LEU A 6 8.81 11.48 5.06
CA LEU A 6 8.25 12.68 4.43
C LEU A 6 8.73 12.83 2.98
N GLU A 7 10.01 12.58 2.73
CA GLU A 7 10.57 12.63 1.37
C GLU A 7 9.96 11.57 0.45
N GLN A 8 9.56 10.42 1.01
CA GLN A 8 8.94 9.35 0.24
C GLN A 8 7.45 9.58 -0.03
N GLY A 9 6.86 10.64 0.54
CA GLY A 9 5.47 10.98 0.33
C GLY A 9 4.52 10.57 1.44
N VAL A 10 5.03 10.08 2.56
CA VAL A 10 4.24 9.78 3.76
C VAL A 10 3.85 11.11 4.39
N TRP A 11 2.58 11.28 4.74
CA TRP A 11 2.12 12.51 5.39
C TRP A 11 2.55 12.54 6.85
N GLU A 12 2.77 13.75 7.37
CA GLU A 12 3.20 13.92 8.76
C GLU A 12 2.27 13.22 9.74
N ARG A 13 0.96 13.31 9.54
CA ARG A 13 -0.03 12.64 10.39
C ARG A 13 -0.01 11.12 10.32
N GLU A 14 0.66 10.55 9.31
CA GLU A 14 0.77 9.10 9.13
C GLU A 14 2.05 8.53 9.73
N ILE A 15 3.02 9.37 10.06
CA ILE A 15 4.36 8.92 10.45
C ILE A 15 4.35 8.04 11.69
N ASP A 16 3.62 8.43 12.73
CA ASP A 16 3.56 7.65 13.97
C ASP A 16 2.94 6.27 13.75
N GLU A 17 1.93 6.19 12.89
CA GLU A 17 1.31 4.91 12.52
C GLU A 17 2.29 4.01 11.76
N VAL A 18 3.01 4.57 10.81
CA VAL A 18 4.01 3.83 10.05
C VAL A 18 5.11 3.30 10.97
N LEU A 19 5.67 4.18 11.79
CA LEU A 19 6.75 3.80 12.73
C LEU A 19 6.28 2.80 13.78
N GLY A 20 5.02 2.88 14.19
CA GLY A 20 4.42 1.94 15.15
C GLY A 20 4.30 0.51 14.64
N ASN A 21 4.41 0.29 13.32
CA ASN A 21 4.36 -1.03 12.71
C ASN A 21 5.73 -1.68 12.53
N PHE A 22 6.81 -0.98 12.92
CA PHE A 22 8.18 -1.47 12.81
C PHE A 22 8.86 -1.44 14.18
N GLU A 23 9.96 -2.19 14.31
CA GLU A 23 10.74 -2.19 15.53
C GLU A 23 11.44 -0.83 15.71
N SER A 24 11.70 -0.44 16.96
CA SER A 24 12.28 0.86 17.26
C SER A 24 13.70 1.05 16.71
N ASP A 25 14.38 -0.03 16.38
CA ASP A 25 15.72 -0.02 15.78
C ASP A 25 15.69 -0.14 14.24
N ALA A 26 14.52 -0.12 13.63
CA ALA A 26 14.39 -0.16 12.18
C ALA A 26 15.07 1.06 11.53
N THR A 27 15.76 0.81 10.42
CA THR A 27 16.49 1.84 9.66
C THR A 27 15.79 2.14 8.34
N GLU A 28 16.28 3.14 7.62
CA GLU A 28 15.77 3.46 6.29
C GLU A 28 15.88 2.28 5.32
N ASP A 29 16.91 1.43 5.50
CA ASP A 29 17.08 0.23 4.68
C ASP A 29 16.01 -0.82 4.94
N ASP A 30 15.40 -0.81 6.13
CA ASP A 30 14.32 -1.72 6.50
C ASP A 30 12.96 -1.25 5.98
N LEU A 31 12.82 0.03 5.66
CA LEU A 31 11.57 0.66 5.23
C LEU A 31 11.66 1.19 3.81
N VAL A 32 12.06 0.34 2.88
CA VAL A 32 12.12 0.73 1.46
C VAL A 32 10.69 0.79 0.90
N ILE A 33 10.25 2.01 0.58
CA ILE A 33 8.91 2.24 0.03
C ILE A 33 8.95 2.08 -1.48
N VAL A 34 8.14 1.16 -2.00
CA VAL A 34 8.01 0.88 -3.42
C VAL A 34 6.93 1.77 -4.05
N ALA A 35 5.80 1.93 -3.37
CA ALA A 35 4.68 2.72 -3.89
C ALA A 35 3.77 3.17 -2.75
N ILE A 36 3.02 4.24 -3.00
CA ILE A 36 1.96 4.71 -2.10
C ILE A 36 0.69 4.86 -2.94
N PHE A 37 -0.40 4.24 -2.47
CA PHE A 37 -1.70 4.30 -3.12
C PHE A 37 -2.64 5.17 -2.29
N ASP A 38 -3.43 6.00 -2.97
CA ASP A 38 -4.34 6.92 -2.29
C ASP A 38 -5.55 6.22 -1.66
N SER A 39 -5.91 5.05 -2.17
CA SER A 39 -7.07 4.29 -1.68
C SER A 39 -6.95 2.80 -2.00
N VAL A 40 -7.80 1.99 -1.37
CA VAL A 40 -7.89 0.55 -1.69
C VAL A 40 -8.35 0.33 -3.13
N TYR A 41 -9.16 1.24 -3.69
CA TYR A 41 -9.56 1.17 -5.09
C TYR A 41 -8.33 1.29 -6.01
N ASP A 42 -7.45 2.25 -5.73
CA ASP A 42 -6.25 2.46 -6.54
C ASP A 42 -5.31 1.26 -6.48
N LEU A 43 -5.16 0.63 -5.31
CA LEU A 43 -4.37 -0.59 -5.17
C LEU A 43 -4.99 -1.74 -5.99
N GLY A 44 -6.29 -1.94 -5.89
CA GLY A 44 -6.98 -2.99 -6.62
C GLY A 44 -6.86 -2.80 -8.13
N SER A 45 -7.04 -1.57 -8.60
CA SER A 45 -6.92 -1.23 -10.02
C SER A 45 -5.49 -1.46 -10.52
N TYR A 46 -4.49 -1.03 -9.74
CA TYR A 46 -3.08 -1.25 -10.07
C TYR A 46 -2.77 -2.75 -10.17
N TYR A 47 -3.27 -3.54 -9.22
CA TYR A 47 -3.02 -4.97 -9.18
C TYR A 47 -3.57 -5.66 -10.44
N ILE A 48 -4.78 -5.32 -10.84
CA ILE A 48 -5.40 -5.88 -12.05
C ILE A 48 -4.60 -5.47 -13.30
N ASP A 49 -4.20 -4.21 -13.40
CA ASP A 49 -3.53 -3.68 -14.59
C ASP A 49 -2.09 -4.18 -14.74
N ASN A 50 -1.40 -4.45 -13.64
CA ASN A 50 0.05 -4.70 -13.64
C ASN A 50 0.44 -6.12 -13.25
N VAL A 51 -0.40 -6.85 -12.54
CA VAL A 51 -0.11 -8.21 -12.06
C VAL A 51 -0.88 -9.24 -12.85
N ILE A 52 -2.15 -8.95 -13.18
CA ILE A 52 -2.99 -9.81 -13.99
C ILE A 52 -3.03 -9.21 -15.41
N GLU A 53 -2.24 -9.76 -16.32
CA GLU A 53 -2.07 -9.21 -17.67
C GLU A 53 -3.34 -9.27 -18.51
N THR A 54 -4.16 -10.31 -18.30
CA THR A 54 -5.37 -10.53 -19.09
C THR A 54 -6.54 -10.79 -18.17
N LEU A 55 -7.55 -9.93 -18.25
CA LEU A 55 -8.78 -10.08 -17.51
C LEU A 55 -9.95 -10.19 -18.48
N ASN A 56 -10.78 -11.22 -18.29
CA ASN A 56 -11.97 -11.39 -19.10
C ASN A 56 -12.92 -10.21 -18.86
N TYR A 57 -13.47 -9.63 -19.93
CA TYR A 57 -14.36 -8.48 -19.87
C TYR A 57 -15.55 -8.70 -18.92
N HIS A 58 -16.13 -9.89 -18.91
CA HIS A 58 -17.28 -10.18 -18.05
C HIS A 58 -16.89 -10.24 -16.56
N ILE A 59 -15.67 -10.67 -16.26
CA ILE A 59 -15.14 -10.69 -14.89
C ILE A 59 -14.84 -9.25 -14.45
N ASP A 60 -14.19 -8.47 -15.31
CA ASP A 60 -13.85 -7.08 -15.02
C ASP A 60 -15.12 -6.25 -14.71
N ALA A 61 -16.20 -6.49 -15.45
CA ALA A 61 -17.47 -5.76 -15.28
C ALA A 61 -18.10 -5.96 -13.90
N VAL A 62 -17.79 -7.06 -13.20
CA VAL A 62 -18.36 -7.37 -11.88
C VAL A 62 -17.33 -7.27 -10.75
N LEU A 63 -16.07 -6.96 -11.08
CA LEU A 63 -14.99 -6.90 -10.11
C LEU A 63 -15.08 -5.63 -9.28
N ASP A 64 -15.03 -5.78 -7.96
CA ASP A 64 -14.97 -4.66 -7.02
C ASP A 64 -13.50 -4.37 -6.70
N TYR A 65 -12.96 -3.32 -7.31
CA TYR A 65 -11.56 -2.93 -7.11
C TYR A 65 -11.24 -2.53 -5.66
N SER A 66 -12.20 -1.91 -4.97
CA SER A 66 -12.01 -1.52 -3.58
C SER A 66 -11.92 -2.74 -2.67
N GLU A 67 -12.77 -3.74 -2.87
CA GLU A 67 -12.72 -4.98 -2.09
C GLU A 67 -11.43 -5.75 -2.39
N LEU A 68 -11.02 -5.80 -3.65
CA LEU A 68 -9.76 -6.44 -4.04
C LEU A 68 -8.57 -5.77 -3.35
N GLY A 69 -8.50 -4.45 -3.42
CA GLY A 69 -7.42 -3.68 -2.80
C GLY A 69 -7.36 -3.86 -1.29
N ARG A 70 -8.53 -3.86 -0.64
CA ARG A 70 -8.62 -4.10 0.80
C ARG A 70 -8.13 -5.50 1.16
N HIS A 71 -8.55 -6.51 0.41
CA HIS A 71 -8.11 -7.89 0.62
C HIS A 71 -6.59 -8.02 0.50
N ILE A 72 -6.00 -7.41 -0.53
CA ILE A 72 -4.55 -7.41 -0.72
C ILE A 72 -3.86 -6.73 0.46
N ALA A 73 -4.31 -5.53 0.84
CA ALA A 73 -3.68 -4.75 1.91
C ALA A 73 -3.75 -5.45 3.27
N GLU A 74 -4.83 -6.18 3.54
CA GLU A 74 -5.03 -6.88 4.82
C GLU A 74 -4.32 -8.23 4.90
N ASN A 75 -4.02 -8.86 3.76
CA ASN A 75 -3.50 -10.23 3.72
C ASN A 75 -2.06 -10.34 3.19
N ASP A 76 -1.48 -9.26 2.71
CA ASP A 76 -0.12 -9.25 2.17
C ASP A 76 0.76 -8.36 3.04
N ASP A 77 1.81 -8.93 3.62
CA ASP A 77 2.71 -8.22 4.54
C ASP A 77 3.50 -7.09 3.88
N GLU A 78 3.56 -7.05 2.55
CA GLU A 78 4.23 -5.96 1.82
C GLU A 78 3.44 -4.65 1.87
N TYR A 79 2.17 -4.70 2.23
CA TYR A 79 1.29 -3.53 2.23
C TYR A 79 0.87 -3.14 3.64
N LEU A 80 0.82 -1.84 3.89
CA LEU A 80 0.33 -1.27 5.14
C LEU A 80 -0.85 -0.34 4.84
N LEU A 81 -2.04 -0.73 5.30
CA LEU A 81 -3.25 0.10 5.18
C LEU A 81 -3.29 1.08 6.36
N LEU A 82 -3.23 2.37 6.07
CA LEU A 82 -3.22 3.43 7.07
C LEU A 82 -4.65 3.86 7.44
N ASP A 83 -4.79 4.47 8.60
CA ASP A 83 -6.07 5.04 9.06
C ASP A 83 -6.60 6.12 8.10
N SER A 84 -5.71 6.80 7.39
CA SER A 84 -6.07 7.79 6.37
C SER A 84 -6.75 7.17 5.14
N GLY A 85 -6.65 5.86 4.98
CA GLY A 85 -7.12 5.12 3.79
C GLY A 85 -6.06 4.92 2.74
N ARG A 86 -4.89 5.55 2.88
CA ARG A 86 -3.76 5.34 1.98
C ARG A 86 -3.07 4.02 2.32
N ILE A 87 -2.42 3.44 1.31
CA ILE A 87 -1.69 2.18 1.46
C ILE A 87 -0.25 2.39 1.03
N ILE A 88 0.68 1.92 1.84
CA ILE A 88 2.11 1.95 1.51
C ILE A 88 2.57 0.54 1.19
N GLU A 89 3.23 0.38 0.04
CA GLU A 89 3.88 -0.88 -0.33
C GLU A 89 5.35 -0.78 0.03
N PHE A 90 5.83 -1.74 0.83
CA PHE A 90 7.23 -1.84 1.22
C PHE A 90 7.91 -3.00 0.49
N GLU A 91 9.18 -2.86 0.19
CA GLU A 91 10.01 -3.95 -0.28
C GLU A 91 10.46 -4.79 0.94
N LEU A 92 10.15 -6.08 0.92
CA LEU A 92 10.54 -7.00 1.98
C LEU A 92 11.67 -7.93 1.55
#